data_99afb349825d0099b9f5923843b614d4
#
_entry.id   99afb349825d0099b9f5923843b614d4
#
_cell.length_a   1.000
_cell.length_b   1.000
_cell.length_c   1.000
_cell.angle_alpha   90.00
_cell.angle_beta   90.00
_cell.angle_gamma   90.00
#
_symmetry.space_group_name_H-M   'P 1'
#
loop_
_entity.id
_entity.type
_entity.pdbx_description
1 polymer ?
#
loop_
_entity_poly.entity_id
_entity_poly.type
_entity_poly.pdbx_seq_one_letter_code
_entity_poly.pdbx_strand_id
1 'polypeptide(L)'
;MPRRTHLVIENDVFTRVLEIILDPTCPQEKVDAFADFFAHDAPNFLDFAKNLRNTCKNLGECQITYVDSQEELQAALKNADVAIIESLSFGRAEIACAPRLRAVQKYGYITKNIDLMACTNAQIKVLTLRRRANIACAEQAMMMILALAKRLPELNGLTTVKRLESAGFKPKAFDKRYTPSGNWARVSGITCLYGSVIGIIGMGEIGQEIAKRARAFDMQVIYTQRTRLDPQTEKDLGLIFHDLDNLLAISDWLVPQLPSSPSTENLLDHQAFTKMKKGVRLVNVSRAQCMDRSAVIAALKTGILGGFALDTLWKEPGTDDDELLSFPNVILTPHMAGSPRWNGLNDFVELIEGLDNELGK
;
A
#
# COMPACT_ATOMS: atom_id res chain seq x y z
N MET A 1 7.11 -17.02 38.92
CA MET A 1 6.83 -15.81 38.11
C MET A 1 5.50 -16.04 37.44
N PRO A 2 4.64 -15.06 37.31
CA PRO A 2 3.44 -15.20 36.49
C PRO A 2 3.87 -15.59 35.07
N ARG A 3 3.06 -16.42 34.43
CA ARG A 3 3.33 -16.84 33.06
C ARG A 3 3.19 -15.64 32.11
N ARG A 4 4.17 -15.45 31.21
CA ARG A 4 4.08 -14.44 30.15
C ARG A 4 3.00 -14.82 29.13
N THR A 5 2.31 -13.83 28.60
CA THR A 5 1.39 -14.00 27.47
C THR A 5 2.16 -14.45 26.23
N HIS A 6 1.69 -15.50 25.56
CA HIS A 6 2.34 -16.04 24.38
C HIS A 6 1.65 -15.57 23.10
N LEU A 7 2.37 -14.79 22.29
CA LEU A 7 1.93 -14.32 20.99
C LEU A 7 2.56 -15.18 19.89
N VAL A 8 1.73 -15.69 19.00
CA VAL A 8 2.16 -16.32 17.73
C VAL A 8 1.87 -15.34 16.60
N ILE A 9 2.91 -14.94 15.86
CA ILE A 9 2.85 -13.85 14.91
C ILE A 9 3.30 -14.35 13.54
N GLU A 10 2.48 -14.15 12.50
CA GLU A 10 2.93 -14.33 11.12
C GLU A 10 4.10 -13.39 10.82
N ASN A 11 5.20 -13.97 10.33
CA ASN A 11 6.47 -13.28 10.15
C ASN A 11 6.40 -12.32 8.96
N ASP A 12 6.15 -11.06 9.23
CA ASP A 12 6.26 -9.94 8.31
C ASP A 12 7.31 -8.95 8.83
N VAL A 13 8.02 -8.29 7.92
CA VAL A 13 9.09 -7.34 8.31
C VAL A 13 8.61 -6.23 9.22
N PHE A 14 7.33 -5.83 9.10
CA PHE A 14 6.74 -4.79 9.97
C PHE A 14 6.28 -5.35 11.31
N THR A 15 5.71 -6.57 11.35
CA THR A 15 5.25 -7.16 12.62
C THR A 15 6.40 -7.48 13.58
N ARG A 16 7.63 -7.58 13.08
CA ARG A 16 8.85 -7.79 13.90
C ARG A 16 9.09 -6.68 14.92
N VAL A 17 8.55 -5.49 14.74
CA VAL A 17 8.64 -4.41 15.73
C VAL A 17 7.90 -4.74 17.02
N LEU A 18 6.91 -5.64 16.98
CA LEU A 18 6.18 -6.08 18.17
C LEU A 18 7.10 -6.75 19.19
N GLU A 19 8.16 -7.43 18.77
CA GLU A 19 9.15 -8.01 19.68
C GLU A 19 9.89 -6.94 20.47
N ILE A 20 10.28 -5.83 19.82
CA ILE A 20 10.96 -4.73 20.49
C ILE A 20 10.01 -4.04 21.48
N ILE A 21 8.74 -3.90 21.12
CA ILE A 21 7.76 -3.26 21.98
C ILE A 21 7.38 -4.15 23.18
N LEU A 22 7.15 -5.45 22.98
CA LEU A 22 6.50 -6.33 23.95
C LEU A 22 7.45 -7.30 24.67
N ASP A 23 8.64 -7.59 24.10
CA ASP A 23 9.63 -8.47 24.73
C ASP A 23 10.87 -7.69 25.19
N PRO A 24 11.03 -7.44 26.50
CA PRO A 24 12.21 -6.74 27.02
C PRO A 24 13.52 -7.53 26.87
N THR A 25 13.45 -8.80 26.48
CA THR A 25 14.62 -9.65 26.25
C THR A 25 15.00 -9.73 24.77
N CYS A 26 14.35 -8.90 23.91
CA CYS A 26 14.68 -8.79 22.50
C CYS A 26 16.19 -8.51 22.30
N PRO A 27 16.87 -9.23 21.38
CA PRO A 27 18.29 -9.02 21.11
C PRO A 27 18.62 -7.57 20.74
N GLN A 28 19.71 -7.04 21.34
CA GLN A 28 20.10 -5.64 21.17
C GLN A 28 20.32 -5.27 19.69
N GLU A 29 20.86 -6.18 18.88
CA GLU A 29 21.05 -5.97 17.43
C GLU A 29 19.75 -5.66 16.69
N LYS A 30 18.63 -6.30 17.06
CA LYS A 30 17.31 -6.02 16.50
C LYS A 30 16.79 -4.65 16.98
N VAL A 31 16.98 -4.35 18.26
CA VAL A 31 16.61 -3.07 18.85
C VAL A 31 17.33 -1.93 18.12
N ASP A 32 18.63 -2.06 17.90
CA ASP A 32 19.45 -1.05 17.21
C ASP A 32 19.04 -0.90 15.75
N ALA A 33 18.75 -2.00 15.05
CA ALA A 33 18.28 -1.97 13.66
C ALA A 33 16.94 -1.22 13.52
N PHE A 34 15.99 -1.45 14.42
CA PHE A 34 14.71 -0.73 14.40
C PHE A 34 14.84 0.72 14.89
N ALA A 35 15.75 1.01 15.84
CA ALA A 35 16.05 2.37 16.23
C ALA A 35 16.59 3.18 15.05
N ASP A 36 17.52 2.62 14.27
CA ASP A 36 18.03 3.23 13.03
C ASP A 36 16.93 3.38 11.97
N PHE A 37 16.13 2.31 11.77
CA PHE A 37 15.00 2.35 10.83
C PHE A 37 14.01 3.48 11.12
N PHE A 38 13.75 3.80 12.39
CA PHE A 38 12.83 4.87 12.79
C PHE A 38 13.50 6.23 12.98
N ALA A 39 14.83 6.31 13.08
CA ALA A 39 15.57 7.48 13.55
C ALA A 39 15.22 8.81 12.86
N HIS A 40 15.00 8.79 11.54
CA HIS A 40 14.74 10.01 10.75
C HIS A 40 13.34 10.59 10.96
N ASP A 41 12.40 9.81 11.45
CA ASP A 41 10.98 10.13 11.51
C ASP A 41 10.41 10.03 12.94
N ALA A 42 10.95 9.07 13.71
CA ALA A 42 10.59 8.82 15.10
C ALA A 42 11.85 8.60 15.98
N PRO A 43 12.67 9.65 16.22
CA PRO A 43 13.95 9.52 16.92
C PRO A 43 13.81 9.05 18.38
N ASN A 44 12.63 9.16 18.97
CA ASN A 44 12.30 8.70 20.30
C ASN A 44 11.60 7.32 20.31
N PHE A 45 11.80 6.51 19.27
CA PHE A 45 11.15 5.18 19.12
C PHE A 45 11.36 4.28 20.32
N LEU A 46 12.56 4.23 20.91
CA LEU A 46 12.84 3.34 22.06
C LEU A 46 12.05 3.75 23.31
N ASP A 47 11.94 5.06 23.57
CA ASP A 47 11.12 5.56 24.68
C ASP A 47 9.63 5.30 24.41
N PHE A 48 9.19 5.47 23.17
CA PHE A 48 7.84 5.14 22.73
C PHE A 48 7.53 3.64 22.99
N ALA A 49 8.40 2.73 22.57
CA ALA A 49 8.23 1.29 22.74
C ALA A 49 8.15 0.90 24.23
N LYS A 50 9.04 1.46 25.06
CA LYS A 50 9.04 1.26 26.51
C LYS A 50 7.77 1.80 27.16
N ASN A 51 7.34 2.99 26.79
CA ASN A 51 6.13 3.62 27.34
C ASN A 51 4.89 2.81 26.96
N LEU A 52 4.76 2.40 25.71
CA LEU A 52 3.64 1.58 25.25
C LEU A 52 3.57 0.24 26.00
N ARG A 53 4.70 -0.45 26.19
CA ARG A 53 4.76 -1.67 27.02
C ARG A 53 4.27 -1.43 28.44
N ASN A 54 4.69 -0.32 29.06
CA ASN A 54 4.32 0.00 30.44
C ASN A 54 2.84 0.37 30.62
N THR A 55 2.15 0.79 29.56
CA THR A 55 0.71 1.07 29.60
C THR A 55 -0.14 -0.19 29.52
N CYS A 56 0.39 -1.28 28.97
CA CYS A 56 -0.31 -2.56 28.86
C CYS A 56 -0.36 -3.28 30.19
N LYS A 57 -1.57 -3.49 30.71
CA LYS A 57 -1.79 -4.12 32.02
C LYS A 57 -2.04 -5.63 31.93
N ASN A 58 -2.64 -6.07 30.85
CA ASN A 58 -3.08 -7.45 30.63
C ASN A 58 -2.19 -8.20 29.65
N LEU A 59 -1.72 -7.51 28.61
CA LEU A 59 -0.76 -8.07 27.66
C LEU A 59 0.62 -8.22 28.30
N GLY A 60 1.10 -7.16 28.98
CA GLY A 60 2.36 -7.16 29.73
C GLY A 60 3.58 -7.50 28.88
N GLU A 61 4.56 -8.18 29.53
CA GLU A 61 5.70 -8.77 28.82
C GLU A 61 5.27 -10.06 28.14
N CYS A 62 5.54 -10.15 26.83
CA CYS A 62 5.13 -11.28 26.02
C CYS A 62 6.30 -12.23 25.71
N GLN A 63 5.97 -13.48 25.49
CA GLN A 63 6.77 -14.41 24.72
C GLN A 63 6.28 -14.38 23.27
N ILE A 64 7.18 -14.21 22.32
CA ILE A 64 6.82 -14.11 20.90
C ILE A 64 7.40 -15.30 20.12
N THR A 65 6.58 -15.86 19.26
CA THR A 65 6.99 -16.89 18.27
C THR A 65 6.55 -16.44 16.89
N TYR A 66 7.50 -16.27 15.98
CA TYR A 66 7.21 -16.00 14.56
C TYR A 66 7.01 -17.29 13.78
N VAL A 67 6.12 -17.25 12.80
CA VAL A 67 5.77 -18.36 11.92
C VAL A 67 5.72 -17.91 10.47
N ASP A 68 6.28 -18.73 9.57
CA ASP A 68 6.38 -18.43 8.14
C ASP A 68 5.43 -19.31 7.29
N SER A 69 4.81 -20.31 7.89
CA SER A 69 3.92 -21.24 7.18
C SER A 69 2.68 -21.62 8.00
N GLN A 70 1.71 -22.22 7.32
CA GLN A 70 0.48 -22.69 7.94
C GLN A 70 0.78 -23.84 8.95
N GLU A 71 1.73 -24.69 8.64
CA GLU A 71 2.16 -25.81 9.48
C GLU A 71 2.82 -25.30 10.76
N GLU A 72 3.69 -24.30 10.64
CA GLU A 72 4.33 -23.65 11.79
C GLU A 72 3.31 -22.94 12.66
N LEU A 73 2.32 -22.25 12.06
CA LEU A 73 1.22 -21.62 12.77
C LEU A 73 0.48 -22.67 13.63
N GLN A 74 0.04 -23.77 13.04
CA GLN A 74 -0.70 -24.82 13.76
C GLN A 74 0.14 -25.42 14.90
N ALA A 75 1.43 -25.63 14.69
CA ALA A 75 2.33 -26.15 15.73
C ALA A 75 2.49 -25.19 16.90
N ALA A 76 2.65 -23.89 16.61
CA ALA A 76 2.87 -22.85 17.61
C ALA A 76 1.61 -22.53 18.43
N LEU A 77 0.41 -22.69 17.85
CA LEU A 77 -0.87 -22.35 18.49
C LEU A 77 -1.17 -23.15 19.75
N LYS A 78 -0.54 -24.31 19.97
CA LYS A 78 -0.76 -25.17 21.15
C LYS A 78 -0.60 -24.43 22.48
N ASN A 79 0.29 -23.46 22.54
CA ASN A 79 0.56 -22.69 23.75
C ASN A 79 0.22 -21.20 23.63
N ALA A 80 -0.35 -20.78 22.50
CA ALA A 80 -0.65 -19.40 22.20
C ALA A 80 -1.85 -18.87 23.00
N ASP A 81 -1.76 -17.64 23.45
CA ASP A 81 -2.87 -16.87 24.01
C ASP A 81 -3.49 -15.94 22.95
N VAL A 82 -2.66 -15.47 22.01
CA VAL A 82 -3.06 -14.60 20.88
C VAL A 82 -2.33 -15.05 19.61
N ALA A 83 -3.01 -14.98 18.46
CA ALA A 83 -2.40 -15.08 17.13
C ALA A 83 -2.53 -13.74 16.39
N ILE A 84 -1.46 -13.30 15.73
CA ILE A 84 -1.46 -12.13 14.85
C ILE A 84 -1.13 -12.62 13.44
N ILE A 85 -2.07 -12.46 12.50
CA ILE A 85 -1.94 -13.00 11.15
C ILE A 85 -2.26 -11.95 10.08
N GLU A 86 -1.62 -12.06 8.93
CA GLU A 86 -1.89 -11.25 7.74
C GLU A 86 -2.48 -12.09 6.61
N SER A 87 -1.75 -13.08 6.12
CA SER A 87 -2.10 -13.87 4.95
C SER A 87 -2.47 -15.32 5.27
N LEU A 88 -1.94 -15.86 6.35
CA LEU A 88 -2.22 -17.23 6.78
C LEU A 88 -3.70 -17.42 7.10
N SER A 89 -4.19 -18.62 6.83
CA SER A 89 -5.59 -18.97 7.11
C SER A 89 -5.79 -19.22 8.60
N PHE A 90 -6.98 -18.87 9.10
CA PHE A 90 -7.37 -19.18 10.47
C PHE A 90 -8.83 -19.65 10.51
N GLY A 91 -9.04 -20.89 10.85
CA GLY A 91 -10.35 -21.50 10.90
C GLY A 91 -10.39 -22.72 11.85
N ARG A 92 -11.25 -23.68 11.53
CA ARG A 92 -11.49 -24.85 12.39
C ARG A 92 -10.24 -25.67 12.68
N ALA A 93 -9.34 -25.80 11.68
CA ALA A 93 -8.11 -26.56 11.85
C ALA A 93 -7.16 -25.90 12.87
N GLU A 94 -6.98 -24.59 12.77
CA GLU A 94 -6.15 -23.80 13.67
C GLU A 94 -6.76 -23.72 15.07
N ILE A 95 -8.07 -23.54 15.16
CA ILE A 95 -8.81 -23.55 16.45
C ILE A 95 -8.62 -24.89 17.19
N ALA A 96 -8.66 -26.01 16.47
CA ALA A 96 -8.41 -27.32 17.08
C ALA A 96 -7.00 -27.48 17.69
N CYS A 97 -6.03 -26.73 17.18
CA CYS A 97 -4.65 -26.70 17.68
C CYS A 97 -4.43 -25.67 18.80
N ALA A 98 -5.44 -24.82 19.09
CA ALA A 98 -5.29 -23.62 19.90
C ALA A 98 -6.14 -23.63 21.18
N PRO A 99 -5.94 -24.57 22.12
CA PRO A 99 -6.85 -24.79 23.27
C PRO A 99 -6.91 -23.61 24.27
N ARG A 100 -6.03 -22.63 24.12
CA ARG A 100 -5.87 -21.50 25.05
C ARG A 100 -6.05 -20.15 24.38
N LEU A 101 -6.24 -20.14 23.08
CA LEU A 101 -6.29 -18.92 22.30
C LEU A 101 -7.53 -18.09 22.66
N ARG A 102 -7.32 -16.83 22.98
CA ARG A 102 -8.39 -15.90 23.35
C ARG A 102 -8.72 -14.93 22.23
N ALA A 103 -7.71 -14.54 21.43
CA ALA A 103 -7.89 -13.58 20.36
C ALA A 103 -7.06 -13.92 19.13
N VAL A 104 -7.60 -13.55 17.96
CA VAL A 104 -6.89 -13.48 16.68
C VAL A 104 -6.93 -12.03 16.21
N GLN A 105 -5.76 -11.43 16.04
CA GLN A 105 -5.60 -10.12 15.45
C GLN A 105 -5.28 -10.26 13.96
N LYS A 106 -6.16 -9.80 13.10
CA LYS A 106 -5.84 -9.59 11.70
C LYS A 106 -4.96 -8.35 11.56
N TYR A 107 -3.77 -8.50 10.98
CA TYR A 107 -2.91 -7.37 10.63
C TYR A 107 -3.42 -6.73 9.33
N GLY A 108 -4.59 -6.13 9.42
CA GLY A 108 -5.40 -5.60 8.35
C GLY A 108 -6.89 -5.63 8.73
N TYR A 109 -7.77 -5.29 7.78
CA TYR A 109 -9.22 -5.33 8.02
C TYR A 109 -9.99 -6.32 7.12
N ILE A 110 -9.35 -6.85 6.08
CA ILE A 110 -9.97 -7.85 5.19
C ILE A 110 -9.80 -9.25 5.81
N THR A 111 -10.89 -9.81 6.31
CA THR A 111 -10.90 -11.08 7.07
C THR A 111 -11.20 -12.32 6.24
N LYS A 112 -11.06 -12.28 4.91
CA LYS A 112 -11.39 -13.41 4.00
C LYS A 112 -10.63 -14.72 4.31
N ASN A 113 -9.49 -14.63 4.99
CA ASN A 113 -8.67 -15.75 5.42
C ASN A 113 -9.00 -16.24 6.84
N ILE A 114 -10.05 -15.68 7.49
CA ILE A 114 -10.48 -16.03 8.85
C ILE A 114 -11.91 -16.54 8.82
N ASP A 115 -12.16 -17.72 9.35
CA ASP A 115 -13.52 -18.24 9.57
C ASP A 115 -14.12 -17.58 10.83
N LEU A 116 -14.78 -16.43 10.61
CA LEU A 116 -15.37 -15.64 11.69
C LEU A 116 -16.41 -16.42 12.49
N MET A 117 -17.17 -17.33 11.83
CA MET A 117 -18.18 -18.13 12.51
C MET A 117 -17.54 -19.20 13.39
N ALA A 118 -16.48 -19.86 12.91
CA ALA A 118 -15.75 -20.82 13.72
C ALA A 118 -15.09 -20.15 14.94
N CYS A 119 -14.49 -18.96 14.76
CA CYS A 119 -13.93 -18.17 15.86
C CYS A 119 -15.00 -17.80 16.90
N THR A 120 -16.17 -17.33 16.46
CA THR A 120 -17.28 -16.96 17.34
C THR A 120 -17.76 -18.17 18.14
N ASN A 121 -17.93 -19.33 17.51
CA ASN A 121 -18.37 -20.57 18.17
C ASN A 121 -17.33 -21.07 19.19
N ALA A 122 -16.06 -20.81 18.96
CA ALA A 122 -14.95 -21.13 19.88
C ALA A 122 -14.70 -20.05 20.94
N GLN A 123 -15.49 -18.98 20.96
CA GLN A 123 -15.31 -17.81 21.85
C GLN A 123 -13.94 -17.11 21.66
N ILE A 124 -13.36 -17.22 20.47
CA ILE A 124 -12.13 -16.53 20.10
C ILE A 124 -12.50 -15.19 19.49
N LYS A 125 -12.00 -14.10 20.07
CA LYS A 125 -12.27 -12.76 19.57
C LYS A 125 -11.42 -12.47 18.33
N VAL A 126 -12.04 -12.02 17.24
CA VAL A 126 -11.33 -11.51 16.06
C VAL A 126 -11.27 -9.99 16.12
N LEU A 127 -10.05 -9.46 16.07
CA LEU A 127 -9.74 -8.03 16.00
C LEU A 127 -9.18 -7.71 14.62
N THR A 128 -9.48 -6.51 14.14
CA THR A 128 -9.03 -6.02 12.82
C THR A 128 -8.37 -4.66 12.99
N LEU A 129 -7.60 -4.26 11.99
CA LEU A 129 -6.86 -2.99 11.99
C LEU A 129 -6.91 -2.36 10.61
N ARG A 130 -7.42 -1.14 10.48
CA ARG A 130 -7.29 -0.36 9.25
C ARG A 130 -5.96 0.38 9.25
N ARG A 131 -4.97 -0.20 8.57
CA ARG A 131 -3.57 0.28 8.62
C ARG A 131 -3.41 1.67 8.01
N ARG A 132 -2.85 2.60 8.77
CA ARG A 132 -2.51 3.97 8.33
C ARG A 132 -1.45 3.97 7.24
N ALA A 133 -0.53 2.99 7.28
CA ALA A 133 0.44 2.79 6.22
C ALA A 133 -0.22 2.50 4.86
N ASN A 134 -1.31 1.72 4.83
CA ASN A 134 -2.08 1.45 3.61
C ASN A 134 -2.80 2.72 3.10
N ILE A 135 -3.28 3.56 4.03
CA ILE A 135 -3.86 4.86 3.70
C ILE A 135 -2.81 5.76 3.07
N ALA A 136 -1.61 5.86 3.65
CA ALA A 136 -0.50 6.65 3.11
C ALA A 136 -0.09 6.19 1.70
N CYS A 137 0.00 4.88 1.47
CA CYS A 137 0.26 4.34 0.13
C CYS A 137 -0.80 4.78 -0.89
N ALA A 138 -2.07 4.77 -0.50
CA ALA A 138 -3.14 5.24 -1.38
C ALA A 138 -3.07 6.75 -1.64
N GLU A 139 -2.67 7.54 -0.67
CA GLU A 139 -2.45 8.98 -0.82
C GLU A 139 -1.28 9.27 -1.74
N GLN A 140 -0.17 8.53 -1.62
CA GLN A 140 0.96 8.61 -2.54
C GLN A 140 0.55 8.30 -3.98
N ALA A 141 -0.24 7.24 -4.20
CA ALA A 141 -0.76 6.90 -5.52
C ALA A 141 -1.61 8.05 -6.11
N MET A 142 -2.53 8.62 -5.32
CA MET A 142 -3.37 9.74 -5.77
C MET A 142 -2.56 11.01 -6.02
N MET A 143 -1.55 11.31 -5.20
CA MET A 143 -0.62 12.41 -5.43
C MET A 143 0.09 12.25 -6.79
N MET A 144 0.63 11.06 -7.08
CA MET A 144 1.29 10.76 -8.34
C MET A 144 0.32 10.87 -9.54
N ILE A 145 -0.91 10.37 -9.41
CA ILE A 145 -1.96 10.52 -10.42
C ILE A 145 -2.22 12.01 -10.70
N LEU A 146 -2.42 12.81 -9.66
CA LEU A 146 -2.68 14.25 -9.79
C LEU A 146 -1.47 15.00 -10.37
N ALA A 147 -0.25 14.64 -9.96
CA ALA A 147 0.98 15.23 -10.47
C ALA A 147 1.16 14.98 -11.97
N LEU A 148 0.91 13.75 -12.43
CA LEU A 148 0.91 13.40 -13.85
C LEU A 148 -0.23 14.10 -14.61
N ALA A 149 -1.46 14.12 -14.05
CA ALA A 149 -2.61 14.76 -14.69
C ALA A 149 -2.38 16.25 -14.93
N LYS A 150 -1.72 16.92 -14.01
CA LYS A 150 -1.43 18.37 -14.07
C LYS A 150 -0.05 18.71 -14.61
N ARG A 151 0.75 17.72 -15.02
CA ARG A 151 2.14 17.88 -15.49
C ARG A 151 2.99 18.67 -14.47
N LEU A 152 2.75 18.41 -13.18
CA LEU A 152 3.37 19.20 -12.11
C LEU A 152 4.91 19.18 -12.13
N PRO A 153 5.60 18.04 -12.34
CA PRO A 153 7.06 18.00 -12.37
C PRO A 153 7.65 18.92 -13.45
N GLU A 154 7.01 18.96 -14.61
CA GLU A 154 7.43 19.78 -15.74
C GLU A 154 7.14 21.27 -15.56
N LEU A 155 6.02 21.60 -14.92
CA LEU A 155 5.52 22.97 -14.83
C LEU A 155 5.95 23.69 -13.56
N ASN A 156 6.51 22.97 -12.59
CA ASN A 156 6.89 23.55 -11.31
C ASN A 156 7.89 24.69 -11.49
N GLY A 157 7.55 25.88 -10.99
CA GLY A 157 8.37 27.09 -11.07
C GLY A 157 8.36 27.81 -12.44
N LEU A 158 7.62 27.31 -13.44
CA LEU A 158 7.47 27.96 -14.75
C LEU A 158 6.42 29.08 -14.70
N THR A 159 6.66 30.13 -13.93
CA THR A 159 5.70 31.21 -13.66
C THR A 159 6.03 32.53 -14.39
N THR A 160 7.11 32.57 -15.17
CA THR A 160 7.50 33.74 -15.95
C THR A 160 7.60 33.42 -17.42
N VAL A 161 7.41 34.42 -18.28
CA VAL A 161 7.54 34.28 -19.75
C VAL A 161 8.91 33.68 -20.11
N LYS A 162 9.98 34.23 -19.55
CA LYS A 162 11.36 33.78 -19.83
C LYS A 162 11.56 32.30 -19.47
N ARG A 163 11.06 31.83 -18.30
CA ARG A 163 11.19 30.42 -17.89
C ARG A 163 10.38 29.49 -18.77
N LEU A 164 9.15 29.89 -19.13
CA LEU A 164 8.31 29.14 -20.03
C LEU A 164 8.93 28.98 -21.42
N GLU A 165 9.45 30.07 -22.00
CA GLU A 165 10.12 30.05 -23.29
C GLU A 165 11.38 29.20 -23.26
N SER A 166 12.19 29.29 -22.20
CA SER A 166 13.36 28.42 -22.01
C SER A 166 13.01 26.94 -21.90
N ALA A 167 11.79 26.62 -21.40
CA ALA A 167 11.25 25.26 -21.34
C ALA A 167 10.50 24.83 -22.61
N GLY A 168 10.54 25.65 -23.69
CA GLY A 168 9.93 25.33 -24.98
C GLY A 168 8.45 25.69 -25.12
N PHE A 169 7.84 26.33 -24.11
CA PHE A 169 6.46 26.82 -24.20
C PHE A 169 6.39 28.14 -24.95
N LYS A 170 5.21 28.45 -25.48
CA LYS A 170 4.94 29.72 -26.21
C LYS A 170 3.86 30.50 -25.49
N PRO A 171 4.18 31.12 -24.33
CA PRO A 171 3.19 31.88 -23.56
C PRO A 171 2.68 33.08 -24.38
N LYS A 172 1.40 33.34 -24.32
CA LYS A 172 0.78 34.49 -24.97
C LYS A 172 -0.45 34.92 -24.19
N ALA A 173 -0.46 36.17 -23.81
CA ALA A 173 -1.60 36.77 -23.15
C ALA A 173 -2.87 36.69 -24.01
N PHE A 174 -4.01 36.54 -23.34
CA PHE A 174 -5.31 36.61 -23.98
C PHE A 174 -5.85 38.05 -24.00
N ASP A 175 -6.71 38.37 -24.94
CA ASP A 175 -7.42 39.61 -24.95
C ASP A 175 -8.55 39.59 -23.88
N LYS A 176 -8.26 40.17 -22.73
CA LYS A 176 -9.16 40.16 -21.57
C LYS A 176 -10.49 40.87 -21.80
N ARG A 177 -10.64 41.64 -22.89
CA ARG A 177 -11.91 42.22 -23.26
C ARG A 177 -12.93 41.18 -23.69
N TYR A 178 -12.47 40.05 -24.24
CA TYR A 178 -13.36 39.05 -24.81
C TYR A 178 -13.16 37.63 -24.26
N THR A 179 -12.04 37.35 -23.61
CA THR A 179 -11.72 35.99 -23.15
C THR A 179 -11.20 35.95 -21.71
N PRO A 180 -11.41 34.84 -20.98
CA PRO A 180 -10.71 34.58 -19.72
C PRO A 180 -9.20 34.56 -19.93
N SER A 181 -8.43 34.86 -18.86
CA SER A 181 -6.97 34.93 -18.91
C SER A 181 -6.26 33.68 -18.34
N GLY A 182 -7.00 32.61 -18.03
CA GLY A 182 -6.41 31.37 -17.53
C GLY A 182 -5.51 30.68 -18.55
N ASN A 183 -4.50 29.94 -18.06
CA ASN A 183 -3.53 29.20 -18.88
C ASN A 183 -2.87 30.08 -19.98
N TRP A 184 -2.45 31.32 -19.63
CA TRP A 184 -1.72 32.21 -20.53
C TRP A 184 -0.37 31.62 -20.98
N ALA A 185 0.15 30.62 -20.24
CA ALA A 185 1.31 29.83 -20.60
C ALA A 185 1.06 28.93 -21.83
N ARG A 186 -0.19 28.71 -22.21
CA ARG A 186 -0.67 27.88 -23.32
C ARG A 186 -0.17 26.43 -23.23
N VAL A 187 -0.17 25.89 -22.03
CA VAL A 187 0.17 24.49 -21.77
C VAL A 187 -0.95 23.59 -22.23
N SER A 188 -0.66 22.65 -23.10
CA SER A 188 -1.55 21.58 -23.54
C SER A 188 -1.30 20.28 -22.77
N GLY A 189 -2.18 19.29 -22.93
CA GLY A 189 -2.00 17.95 -22.33
C GLY A 189 -2.28 17.86 -20.81
N ILE A 190 -2.73 18.93 -20.19
CA ILE A 190 -3.28 18.89 -18.84
C ILE A 190 -4.64 18.17 -18.89
N THR A 191 -4.86 17.23 -17.96
CA THR A 191 -6.09 16.44 -17.90
C THR A 191 -6.82 16.63 -16.58
N CYS A 192 -8.10 16.25 -16.58
CA CYS A 192 -8.94 16.15 -15.39
C CYS A 192 -9.16 14.67 -15.06
N LEU A 193 -9.32 14.36 -13.79
CA LEU A 193 -9.65 12.99 -13.35
C LEU A 193 -11.15 12.70 -13.48
N TYR A 194 -11.98 13.73 -13.37
CA TYR A 194 -13.43 13.64 -13.51
C TYR A 194 -13.83 12.85 -14.77
N GLY A 195 -14.66 11.83 -14.58
CA GLY A 195 -15.18 10.99 -15.66
C GLY A 195 -14.16 10.04 -16.32
N SER A 196 -12.89 10.04 -15.89
CA SER A 196 -11.90 9.10 -16.41
C SER A 196 -12.01 7.73 -15.74
N VAL A 197 -11.49 6.69 -16.43
CA VAL A 197 -11.49 5.30 -15.96
C VAL A 197 -10.16 4.98 -15.30
N ILE A 198 -10.21 4.53 -14.04
CA ILE A 198 -9.06 3.99 -13.34
C ILE A 198 -9.19 2.46 -13.21
N GLY A 199 -8.22 1.73 -13.75
CA GLY A 199 -8.08 0.28 -13.66
C GLY A 199 -7.12 -0.10 -12.53
N ILE A 200 -7.62 -0.77 -11.50
CA ILE A 200 -6.82 -1.23 -10.37
C ILE A 200 -6.60 -2.74 -10.51
N ILE A 201 -5.33 -3.15 -10.59
CA ILE A 201 -4.94 -4.56 -10.69
C ILE A 201 -4.56 -5.05 -9.29
N GLY A 202 -5.48 -5.78 -8.64
CA GLY A 202 -5.37 -6.16 -7.23
C GLY A 202 -6.19 -5.26 -6.31
N MET A 203 -7.27 -5.80 -5.73
CA MET A 203 -8.22 -5.06 -4.89
C MET A 203 -8.09 -5.51 -3.41
N GLY A 204 -6.83 -5.52 -2.92
CA GLY A 204 -6.50 -5.65 -1.51
C GLY A 204 -6.79 -4.36 -0.74
N GLU A 205 -6.28 -4.24 0.47
CA GLU A 205 -6.57 -3.07 1.33
C GLU A 205 -6.13 -1.75 0.71
N ILE A 206 -4.91 -1.69 0.14
CA ILE A 206 -4.42 -0.48 -0.55
C ILE A 206 -5.26 -0.19 -1.80
N GLY A 207 -5.58 -1.22 -2.60
CA GLY A 207 -6.44 -1.07 -3.77
C GLY A 207 -7.81 -0.47 -3.43
N GLN A 208 -8.43 -0.93 -2.34
CA GLN A 208 -9.70 -0.38 -1.83
C GLN A 208 -9.55 1.06 -1.32
N GLU A 209 -8.44 1.40 -0.67
CA GLU A 209 -8.18 2.78 -0.23
C GLU A 209 -7.96 3.72 -1.43
N ILE A 210 -7.30 3.25 -2.51
CA ILE A 210 -7.17 4.01 -3.77
C ILE A 210 -8.54 4.18 -4.41
N ALA A 211 -9.33 3.11 -4.50
CA ALA A 211 -10.66 3.13 -5.09
C ALA A 211 -11.60 4.15 -4.42
N LYS A 212 -11.61 4.20 -3.08
CA LYS A 212 -12.39 5.18 -2.31
C LYS A 212 -12.01 6.62 -2.68
N ARG A 213 -10.70 6.90 -2.82
CA ARG A 213 -10.19 8.24 -3.16
C ARG A 213 -10.45 8.58 -4.63
N ALA A 214 -10.24 7.64 -5.54
CA ALA A 214 -10.53 7.81 -6.96
C ALA A 214 -12.00 8.17 -7.21
N ARG A 215 -12.92 7.52 -6.50
CA ARG A 215 -14.35 7.87 -6.55
C ARG A 215 -14.65 9.28 -6.04
N ALA A 216 -13.93 9.78 -5.04
CA ALA A 216 -14.09 11.16 -4.58
C ALA A 216 -13.65 12.20 -5.63
N PHE A 217 -12.87 11.76 -6.64
CA PHE A 217 -12.56 12.54 -7.84
C PHE A 217 -13.49 12.26 -9.03
N ASP A 218 -14.63 11.59 -8.77
CA ASP A 218 -15.63 11.20 -9.79
C ASP A 218 -15.04 10.33 -10.93
N MET A 219 -14.02 9.51 -10.62
CA MET A 219 -13.50 8.52 -11.54
C MET A 219 -14.39 7.27 -11.56
N GLN A 220 -14.49 6.63 -12.72
CA GLN A 220 -15.03 5.28 -12.82
C GLN A 220 -13.96 4.28 -12.39
N VAL A 221 -14.23 3.51 -11.35
CA VAL A 221 -13.26 2.52 -10.83
C VAL A 221 -13.60 1.14 -11.35
N ILE A 222 -12.70 0.58 -12.14
CA ILE A 222 -12.73 -0.81 -12.58
C ILE A 222 -11.58 -1.59 -11.94
N TYR A 223 -11.74 -2.89 -11.75
CA TYR A 223 -10.69 -3.69 -11.14
C TYR A 223 -10.61 -5.10 -11.69
N THR A 224 -9.45 -5.72 -11.49
CA THR A 224 -9.22 -7.14 -11.72
C THR A 224 -8.44 -7.76 -10.59
N GLN A 225 -8.71 -9.01 -10.27
CA GLN A 225 -7.95 -9.87 -9.38
C GLN A 225 -8.33 -11.34 -9.59
N ARG A 226 -7.54 -12.27 -9.03
CA ARG A 226 -7.76 -13.73 -9.20
C ARG A 226 -9.14 -14.20 -8.74
N THR A 227 -9.59 -13.73 -7.58
CA THR A 227 -10.91 -14.06 -7.03
C THR A 227 -11.74 -12.79 -6.96
N ARG A 228 -12.80 -12.70 -7.75
CA ARG A 228 -13.71 -11.56 -7.74
C ARG A 228 -14.21 -11.28 -6.33
N LEU A 229 -14.37 -10.01 -5.98
CA LEU A 229 -15.00 -9.60 -4.72
C LEU A 229 -16.48 -10.04 -4.71
N ASP A 230 -17.05 -10.15 -3.52
CA ASP A 230 -18.48 -10.37 -3.40
C ASP A 230 -19.29 -9.16 -3.92
N PRO A 231 -20.52 -9.41 -4.42
CA PRO A 231 -21.31 -8.34 -5.04
C PRO A 231 -21.65 -7.18 -4.09
N GLN A 232 -21.74 -7.43 -2.77
CA GLN A 232 -22.04 -6.38 -1.81
C GLN A 232 -20.81 -5.45 -1.64
N THR A 233 -19.63 -6.00 -1.52
CA THR A 233 -18.36 -5.23 -1.48
C THR A 233 -18.17 -4.40 -2.77
N GLU A 234 -18.43 -4.98 -3.96
CA GLU A 234 -18.39 -4.24 -5.22
C GLU A 234 -19.36 -3.06 -5.21
N LYS A 235 -20.58 -3.28 -4.76
CA LYS A 235 -21.61 -2.23 -4.67
C LYS A 235 -21.21 -1.12 -3.70
N ASP A 236 -20.77 -1.49 -2.49
CA ASP A 236 -20.42 -0.54 -1.44
C ASP A 236 -19.23 0.35 -1.84
N LEU A 237 -18.26 -0.24 -2.52
CA LEU A 237 -17.08 0.47 -3.03
C LEU A 237 -17.31 1.07 -4.43
N GLY A 238 -18.43 0.75 -5.10
CA GLY A 238 -18.76 1.20 -6.46
C GLY A 238 -17.75 0.74 -7.50
N LEU A 239 -17.40 -0.55 -7.46
CA LEU A 239 -16.40 -1.17 -8.31
C LEU A 239 -17.07 -1.96 -9.43
N ILE A 240 -16.38 -2.05 -10.58
CA ILE A 240 -16.80 -2.89 -11.70
C ILE A 240 -15.65 -3.87 -11.99
N PHE A 241 -15.97 -5.17 -11.93
CA PHE A 241 -15.00 -6.21 -12.26
C PHE A 241 -14.82 -6.34 -13.76
N HIS A 242 -13.57 -6.44 -14.22
CA HIS A 242 -13.19 -6.80 -15.60
C HIS A 242 -12.09 -7.87 -15.56
N ASP A 243 -11.99 -8.68 -16.61
CA ASP A 243 -10.75 -9.42 -16.88
C ASP A 243 -9.62 -8.46 -17.20
N LEU A 244 -8.37 -8.95 -17.13
CA LEU A 244 -7.20 -8.11 -17.29
C LEU A 244 -7.15 -7.42 -18.66
N ASP A 245 -7.44 -8.14 -19.73
CA ASP A 245 -7.35 -7.61 -21.08
C ASP A 245 -8.34 -6.47 -21.34
N ASN A 246 -9.58 -6.64 -20.91
CA ASN A 246 -10.60 -5.58 -20.99
C ASN A 246 -10.23 -4.39 -20.10
N LEU A 247 -9.73 -4.64 -18.87
CA LEU A 247 -9.27 -3.56 -17.98
C LEU A 247 -8.15 -2.75 -18.65
N LEU A 248 -7.14 -3.40 -19.24
CA LEU A 248 -6.04 -2.71 -19.93
C LEU A 248 -6.54 -1.86 -21.11
N ALA A 249 -7.50 -2.38 -21.88
CA ALA A 249 -7.98 -1.73 -23.08
C ALA A 249 -8.81 -0.45 -22.84
N ILE A 250 -9.49 -0.35 -21.69
CA ILE A 250 -10.42 0.77 -21.43
C ILE A 250 -9.91 1.77 -20.39
N SER A 251 -8.84 1.46 -19.65
CA SER A 251 -8.31 2.33 -18.60
C SER A 251 -7.62 3.57 -19.14
N ASP A 252 -7.90 4.73 -18.56
CA ASP A 252 -7.14 5.97 -18.73
C ASP A 252 -5.96 6.03 -17.74
N TRP A 253 -6.13 5.38 -16.60
CA TRP A 253 -5.16 5.24 -15.51
C TRP A 253 -5.06 3.78 -15.10
N LEU A 254 -3.84 3.29 -14.91
CA LEU A 254 -3.57 1.93 -14.42
C LEU A 254 -2.80 2.00 -13.10
N VAL A 255 -3.27 1.22 -12.12
CA VAL A 255 -2.65 1.18 -10.79
C VAL A 255 -2.50 -0.27 -10.35
N PRO A 256 -1.35 -0.91 -10.61
CA PRO A 256 -1.08 -2.24 -10.07
C PRO A 256 -0.86 -2.16 -8.56
N GLN A 257 -1.58 -3.04 -7.82
CA GLN A 257 -1.48 -3.20 -6.37
C GLN A 257 -1.30 -4.68 -6.06
N LEU A 258 -0.16 -5.21 -6.47
CA LEU A 258 0.15 -6.63 -6.44
C LEU A 258 1.35 -6.90 -5.51
N PRO A 259 1.32 -8.01 -4.73
CA PRO A 259 2.51 -8.49 -4.05
C PRO A 259 3.54 -8.98 -5.06
N SER A 260 4.82 -9.00 -4.66
CA SER A 260 5.85 -9.67 -5.44
C SER A 260 5.72 -11.18 -5.26
N SER A 261 5.50 -11.91 -6.34
CA SER A 261 5.42 -13.37 -6.36
C SER A 261 5.71 -13.89 -7.76
N PRO A 262 6.06 -15.17 -7.93
CA PRO A 262 6.25 -15.76 -9.26
C PRO A 262 5.04 -15.61 -10.20
N SER A 263 3.83 -15.54 -9.65
CA SER A 263 2.61 -15.38 -10.45
C SER A 263 2.27 -13.93 -10.84
N THR A 264 2.97 -12.95 -10.28
CA THR A 264 2.79 -11.53 -10.55
C THR A 264 4.00 -10.88 -11.22
N GLU A 265 5.12 -11.61 -11.27
CA GLU A 265 6.34 -11.15 -11.94
C GLU A 265 6.08 -10.92 -13.43
N ASN A 266 6.46 -9.73 -13.91
CA ASN A 266 6.26 -9.29 -15.29
C ASN A 266 4.82 -9.49 -15.83
N LEU A 267 3.82 -9.42 -14.96
CA LEU A 267 2.40 -9.49 -15.38
C LEU A 267 2.08 -8.44 -16.44
N LEU A 268 2.68 -7.26 -16.32
CA LEU A 268 2.62 -6.20 -17.33
C LEU A 268 3.88 -6.28 -18.21
N ASP A 269 3.88 -7.21 -19.13
CA ASP A 269 4.91 -7.45 -20.15
C ASP A 269 4.66 -6.66 -21.44
N HIS A 270 5.50 -6.84 -22.44
CA HIS A 270 5.34 -6.22 -23.75
C HIS A 270 3.96 -6.48 -24.38
N GLN A 271 3.41 -7.68 -24.23
CA GLN A 271 2.09 -8.03 -24.77
C GLN A 271 0.97 -7.26 -24.04
N ALA A 272 1.05 -7.15 -22.72
CA ALA A 272 0.11 -6.38 -21.92
C ALA A 272 0.09 -4.90 -22.36
N PHE A 273 1.26 -4.28 -22.61
CA PHE A 273 1.33 -2.90 -23.07
C PHE A 273 0.69 -2.69 -24.44
N THR A 274 0.74 -3.68 -25.35
CA THR A 274 0.06 -3.55 -26.66
C THR A 274 -1.47 -3.51 -26.57
N LYS A 275 -2.04 -4.04 -25.48
CA LYS A 275 -3.48 -4.03 -25.22
C LYS A 275 -3.97 -2.73 -24.59
N MET A 276 -3.06 -1.89 -24.10
CA MET A 276 -3.40 -0.67 -23.41
C MET A 276 -3.86 0.44 -24.35
N LYS A 277 -4.71 1.31 -23.82
CA LYS A 277 -5.13 2.53 -24.50
C LYS A 277 -3.94 3.45 -24.72
N LYS A 278 -3.77 3.97 -25.92
CA LYS A 278 -2.69 4.92 -26.21
C LYS A 278 -2.82 6.17 -25.34
N GLY A 279 -1.72 6.55 -24.67
CA GLY A 279 -1.69 7.68 -23.76
C GLY A 279 -2.15 7.34 -22.34
N VAL A 280 -2.38 6.06 -22.01
CA VAL A 280 -2.67 5.60 -20.65
C VAL A 280 -1.56 6.04 -19.68
N ARG A 281 -1.92 6.33 -18.45
CA ARG A 281 -0.94 6.65 -17.40
C ARG A 281 -0.91 5.52 -16.39
N LEU A 282 0.31 5.12 -15.99
CA LEU A 282 0.53 4.03 -15.06
C LEU A 282 1.21 4.55 -13.78
N VAL A 283 0.61 4.24 -12.64
CA VAL A 283 1.12 4.63 -11.31
C VAL A 283 1.26 3.38 -10.45
N ASN A 284 2.47 3.12 -9.96
CA ASN A 284 2.76 1.93 -9.15
C ASN A 284 3.44 2.33 -7.84
N VAL A 285 2.75 2.10 -6.73
CA VAL A 285 3.25 2.25 -5.35
C VAL A 285 3.35 0.89 -4.64
N SER A 286 3.26 -0.22 -5.39
CA SER A 286 3.34 -1.57 -4.84
C SER A 286 4.72 -2.20 -5.04
N ARG A 287 4.93 -2.90 -6.14
CA ARG A 287 6.22 -3.54 -6.49
C ARG A 287 6.51 -3.39 -7.98
N ALA A 288 7.72 -2.93 -8.32
CA ALA A 288 8.13 -2.75 -9.71
C ALA A 288 8.15 -4.06 -10.49
N GLN A 289 8.49 -5.17 -9.82
CA GLN A 289 8.65 -6.49 -10.43
C GLN A 289 7.38 -7.02 -11.09
N CYS A 290 6.21 -6.45 -10.83
CA CYS A 290 4.99 -6.82 -11.57
C CYS A 290 4.98 -6.30 -13.03
N MET A 291 5.96 -5.48 -13.40
CA MET A 291 6.12 -4.88 -14.73
C MET A 291 7.48 -5.25 -15.32
N ASP A 292 7.51 -5.60 -16.61
CA ASP A 292 8.76 -5.70 -17.35
C ASP A 292 9.32 -4.28 -17.60
N ARG A 293 10.52 -4.01 -17.06
CA ARG A 293 11.16 -2.69 -17.17
C ARG A 293 11.39 -2.27 -18.62
N SER A 294 11.79 -3.21 -19.48
CA SER A 294 12.03 -2.94 -20.89
C SER A 294 10.75 -2.60 -21.64
N ALA A 295 9.64 -3.25 -21.27
CA ALA A 295 8.32 -2.97 -21.82
C ALA A 295 7.82 -1.58 -21.39
N VAL A 296 8.04 -1.17 -20.13
CA VAL A 296 7.72 0.19 -19.66
C VAL A 296 8.47 1.24 -20.48
N ILE A 297 9.79 1.07 -20.66
CA ILE A 297 10.63 2.01 -21.44
C ILE A 297 10.16 2.07 -22.89
N ALA A 298 9.89 0.92 -23.52
CA ALA A 298 9.37 0.88 -24.89
C ALA A 298 8.00 1.59 -25.00
N ALA A 299 7.11 1.40 -24.04
CA ALA A 299 5.80 2.04 -24.01
C ALA A 299 5.88 3.56 -23.81
N LEU A 300 6.85 4.06 -23.04
CA LEU A 300 7.15 5.49 -22.92
C LEU A 300 7.67 6.06 -24.24
N LYS A 301 8.62 5.39 -24.89
CA LYS A 301 9.20 5.82 -26.19
C LYS A 301 8.17 5.86 -27.31
N THR A 302 7.22 4.92 -27.33
CA THR A 302 6.17 4.84 -28.35
C THR A 302 4.94 5.68 -28.05
N GLY A 303 4.84 6.23 -26.84
CA GLY A 303 3.70 7.03 -26.36
C GLY A 303 2.45 6.19 -26.08
N ILE A 304 2.58 4.88 -25.93
CA ILE A 304 1.54 4.05 -25.30
C ILE A 304 1.33 4.53 -23.87
N LEU A 305 2.41 4.66 -23.09
CA LEU A 305 2.37 5.37 -21.81
C LEU A 305 2.45 6.88 -22.03
N GLY A 306 1.37 7.59 -21.71
CA GLY A 306 1.34 9.05 -21.64
C GLY A 306 1.96 9.62 -20.37
N GLY A 307 2.24 8.78 -19.37
CA GLY A 307 2.92 9.11 -18.13
C GLY A 307 3.16 7.87 -17.28
N PHE A 308 4.19 7.91 -16.48
CA PHE A 308 4.57 6.81 -15.59
C PHE A 308 5.00 7.35 -14.22
N ALA A 309 4.53 6.72 -13.15
CA ALA A 309 4.99 7.04 -11.81
C ALA A 309 5.27 5.77 -11.01
N LEU A 310 6.39 5.77 -10.30
CA LEU A 310 6.89 4.61 -9.57
C LEU A 310 7.49 5.04 -8.24
N ASP A 311 7.05 4.40 -7.15
CA ASP A 311 7.63 4.62 -5.81
C ASP A 311 8.66 3.56 -5.45
N THR A 312 8.45 2.29 -5.84
CA THR A 312 9.37 1.18 -5.59
C THR A 312 10.14 0.83 -6.86
N LEU A 313 11.45 0.99 -6.86
CA LEU A 313 12.26 0.71 -8.05
C LEU A 313 12.52 -0.79 -8.22
N TRP A 314 12.90 -1.23 -9.44
CA TRP A 314 13.36 -2.61 -9.70
C TRP A 314 14.64 -2.96 -8.94
N LYS A 315 15.48 -1.95 -8.71
CA LYS A 315 16.66 -2.02 -7.84
C LYS A 315 16.73 -0.76 -6.99
N GLU A 316 16.90 -0.93 -5.69
CA GLU A 316 17.01 0.15 -4.71
C GLU A 316 18.33 0.06 -3.95
N PRO A 317 19.06 1.16 -3.76
CA PRO A 317 18.80 2.48 -4.35
C PRO A 317 18.97 2.48 -5.87
N GLY A 318 18.28 3.43 -6.55
CA GLY A 318 18.44 3.68 -7.98
C GLY A 318 19.83 4.23 -8.34
N THR A 319 20.10 4.39 -9.63
CA THR A 319 21.37 4.95 -10.15
C THR A 319 21.12 6.21 -10.97
N ASP A 320 22.11 7.11 -11.02
CA ASP A 320 21.99 8.41 -11.72
C ASP A 320 21.87 8.27 -13.24
N ASP A 321 22.26 7.13 -13.80
CA ASP A 321 22.19 6.80 -15.23
C ASP A 321 20.91 6.05 -15.62
N ASP A 322 19.93 5.95 -14.71
CA ASP A 322 18.66 5.30 -15.04
C ASP A 322 17.93 6.05 -16.16
N GLU A 323 17.69 5.36 -17.28
CA GLU A 323 17.01 5.90 -18.46
C GLU A 323 15.65 6.52 -18.14
N LEU A 324 14.94 6.03 -17.14
CA LEU A 324 13.64 6.56 -16.71
C LEU A 324 13.73 8.02 -16.25
N LEU A 325 14.88 8.48 -15.74
CA LEU A 325 15.10 9.87 -15.34
C LEU A 325 15.12 10.84 -16.52
N SER A 326 15.31 10.34 -17.74
CA SER A 326 15.36 11.17 -18.96
C SER A 326 13.97 11.56 -19.50
N PHE A 327 12.90 10.90 -19.04
CA PHE A 327 11.54 11.14 -19.53
C PHE A 327 10.84 12.25 -18.72
N PRO A 328 10.34 13.32 -19.35
CA PRO A 328 9.69 14.44 -18.66
C PRO A 328 8.34 14.06 -18.04
N ASN A 329 7.72 12.99 -18.51
CA ASN A 329 6.43 12.46 -18.05
C ASN A 329 6.59 11.26 -17.09
N VAL A 330 7.75 11.16 -16.43
CA VAL A 330 8.05 10.12 -15.43
C VAL A 330 8.24 10.76 -14.05
N ILE A 331 7.67 10.15 -13.03
CA ILE A 331 7.86 10.50 -11.61
C ILE A 331 8.42 9.28 -10.90
N LEU A 332 9.59 9.42 -10.29
CA LEU A 332 10.18 8.40 -9.44
C LEU A 332 10.33 8.96 -8.01
N THR A 333 9.96 8.16 -7.01
CA THR A 333 10.13 8.52 -5.59
C THR A 333 10.88 7.41 -4.86
N PRO A 334 11.62 7.73 -3.78
CA PRO A 334 12.54 6.80 -3.15
C PRO A 334 11.85 5.89 -2.12
N HIS A 335 10.83 5.12 -2.55
CA HIS A 335 10.10 4.13 -1.76
C HIS A 335 9.55 4.71 -0.45
N MET A 336 8.76 5.77 -0.56
CA MET A 336 8.24 6.52 0.58
C MET A 336 6.72 6.44 0.76
N ALA A 337 6.03 5.63 -0.04
CA ALA A 337 4.57 5.59 -0.06
C ALA A 337 3.92 5.29 1.30
N GLY A 338 4.58 4.51 2.15
CA GLY A 338 4.09 4.20 3.51
C GLY A 338 4.41 5.24 4.57
N SER A 339 5.14 6.31 4.23
CA SER A 339 5.56 7.36 5.17
C SER A 339 4.38 8.28 5.57
N PRO A 340 4.45 8.96 6.74
CA PRO A 340 5.54 8.87 7.73
C PRO A 340 5.51 7.54 8.49
N ARG A 341 6.66 7.11 9.03
CA ARG A 341 6.79 5.85 9.79
C ARG A 341 5.94 5.82 11.05
N TRP A 342 5.58 6.97 11.60
CA TRP A 342 4.60 7.11 12.66
C TRP A 342 3.25 6.47 12.34
N ASN A 343 2.88 6.36 11.07
CA ASN A 343 1.67 5.64 10.66
C ASN A 343 1.73 4.18 11.13
N GLY A 344 2.84 3.49 10.87
CA GLY A 344 3.05 2.12 11.32
C GLY A 344 3.11 2.00 12.85
N LEU A 345 3.78 2.93 13.55
CA LEU A 345 3.81 2.92 15.01
C LEU A 345 2.42 3.11 15.61
N ASN A 346 1.62 4.02 15.08
CA ASN A 346 0.24 4.23 15.53
C ASN A 346 -0.66 3.02 15.21
N ASP A 347 -0.38 2.28 14.15
CA ASP A 347 -1.06 1.02 13.86
C ASP A 347 -0.76 -0.02 14.96
N PHE A 348 0.49 -0.09 15.44
CA PHE A 348 0.86 -0.98 16.54
C PHE A 348 0.31 -0.52 17.90
N VAL A 349 0.16 0.78 18.15
CA VAL A 349 -0.57 1.27 19.34
C VAL A 349 -1.99 0.72 19.35
N GLU A 350 -2.74 0.93 18.26
CA GLU A 350 -4.13 0.48 18.14
C GLU A 350 -4.26 -1.05 18.29
N LEU A 351 -3.33 -1.79 17.67
CA LEU A 351 -3.29 -3.25 17.74
C LEU A 351 -3.03 -3.72 19.19
N ILE A 352 -2.00 -3.18 19.84
CA ILE A 352 -1.57 -3.58 21.18
C ILE A 352 -2.63 -3.20 22.21
N GLU A 353 -3.16 -1.98 22.18
CA GLU A 353 -4.23 -1.54 23.08
C GLU A 353 -5.51 -2.35 22.89
N GLY A 354 -5.86 -2.69 21.64
CA GLY A 354 -6.99 -3.56 21.33
C GLY A 354 -6.85 -4.95 21.97
N LEU A 355 -5.67 -5.54 21.84
CA LEU A 355 -5.36 -6.84 22.46
C LEU A 355 -5.31 -6.75 24.00
N ASP A 356 -4.68 -5.72 24.56
CA ASP A 356 -4.61 -5.53 26.02
C ASP A 356 -6.00 -5.41 26.64
N ASN A 357 -6.88 -4.64 26.01
CA ASN A 357 -8.27 -4.49 26.43
C ASN A 357 -9.05 -5.79 26.35
N GLU A 358 -8.81 -6.62 25.31
CA GLU A 358 -9.52 -7.89 25.15
C GLU A 358 -9.04 -8.93 26.18
N LEU A 359 -7.75 -8.96 26.47
CA LEU A 359 -7.18 -9.87 27.46
C LEU A 359 -7.56 -9.48 28.91
N GLY A 360 -8.02 -8.27 29.14
CA GLY A 360 -8.51 -7.79 30.44
C GLY A 360 -9.96 -8.17 30.77
N LYS A 361 -10.68 -8.70 29.81
CA LYS A 361 -12.06 -9.21 30.00
C LYS A 361 -12.07 -10.66 30.47
#